data_8f81d14e85164c94eff2337c398bab72
#
_entry.id   8f81d14e85164c94eff2337c398bab72
#
_cell.length_a   1.000
_cell.length_b   1.000
_cell.length_c   1.000
_cell.angle_alpha   90.00
_cell.angle_beta   90.00
_cell.angle_gamma   90.00
#
_symmetry.space_group_name_H-M   'P 1'
#
loop_
_entity.id
_entity.type
_entity.pdbx_description
1 polymer ?
#
loop_
_entity_poly.entity_id
_entity_poly.type
_entity_poly.pdbx_seq_one_letter_code
_entity_poly.pdbx_strand_id
1 'polypeptide(L)'
;MLLQQEQILSTLNEVLNQVPKIRKGTDAVYYCPICKHYKRKFEVSLITGKYNCWVCGFSGTSYKTLLKKLNAPSKCYISIGEYKKVKQNKDLLISFEEEEEKVEIHYLPKEYKPMYQPSNELEYRHALVYLKNRGLTKSDILRYNIGYCTEGQYKNRIVVPSYDCNGNLNFFTARSFYETKSLKYVSCNYSKNIVGFEMLINFDEPITLVEGPFDAIAVRTNCIPLFGKTISKKLKMKLLEYDVPMVNVLLDNDALEDSIKICEFLTKHDIPVKLVQLDGKDPSVIGFEKTWQMIDATDTVDFEKILKLKIII
;
A
#
# COMPACT_ATOMS: atom_id res chain seq x y z
N MET A 1 -3.02 30.93 -16.36
CA MET A 1 -2.23 29.78 -15.82
C MET A 1 -3.25 28.74 -15.39
N LEU A 2 -3.06 27.46 -15.72
CA LEU A 2 -4.00 26.40 -15.31
C LEU A 2 -3.86 26.18 -13.80
N LEU A 3 -4.95 25.92 -13.09
CA LEU A 3 -5.02 25.65 -11.63
C LEU A 3 -3.88 24.74 -11.14
N GLN A 4 -3.47 23.76 -11.94
CA GLN A 4 -2.37 22.83 -11.66
C GLN A 4 -0.98 23.47 -11.67
N GLN A 5 -0.72 24.45 -12.53
CA GLN A 5 0.57 25.16 -12.54
C GLN A 5 0.71 26.03 -11.29
N GLU A 6 -0.39 26.56 -10.79
CA GLU A 6 -0.42 27.34 -9.54
C GLU A 6 -0.12 26.47 -8.34
N GLN A 7 -0.65 25.25 -8.32
CA GLN A 7 -0.39 24.28 -7.25
C GLN A 7 1.06 23.80 -7.23
N ILE A 8 1.61 23.48 -8.42
CA ILE A 8 3.04 23.14 -8.56
C ILE A 8 3.91 24.31 -8.09
N LEU A 9 3.58 25.52 -8.53
CA LEU A 9 4.31 26.73 -8.18
C LEU A 9 4.27 26.97 -6.67
N SER A 10 3.11 26.82 -6.04
CA SER A 10 2.93 26.92 -4.59
C SER A 10 3.79 25.91 -3.84
N THR A 11 3.78 24.65 -4.27
CA THR A 11 4.61 23.60 -3.66
C THR A 11 6.11 23.86 -3.81
N LEU A 12 6.56 24.28 -4.99
CA LEU A 12 7.98 24.64 -5.21
C LEU A 12 8.39 25.84 -4.36
N ASN A 13 7.51 26.83 -4.20
CA ASN A 13 7.77 28.00 -3.35
C ASN A 13 7.93 27.60 -1.88
N GLU A 14 7.09 26.67 -1.40
CA GLU A 14 7.18 26.13 -0.04
C GLU A 14 8.50 25.37 0.16
N VAL A 15 8.83 24.42 -0.73
CA VAL A 15 10.02 23.57 -0.62
C VAL A 15 11.32 24.39 -0.73
N LEU A 16 11.36 25.36 -1.64
CA LEU A 16 12.53 26.21 -1.84
C LEU A 16 12.58 27.39 -0.89
N ASN A 17 11.47 27.65 -0.16
CA ASN A 17 11.28 28.84 0.67
C ASN A 17 11.61 30.14 -0.09
N GLN A 18 11.10 30.25 -1.31
CA GLN A 18 11.38 31.34 -2.23
C GLN A 18 10.18 31.67 -3.10
N VAL A 19 10.10 32.95 -3.53
CA VAL A 19 9.16 33.37 -4.59
C VAL A 19 9.94 33.47 -5.90
N PRO A 20 9.56 32.77 -6.97
CA PRO A 20 10.31 32.77 -8.23
C PRO A 20 10.04 34.00 -9.08
N LYS A 21 10.88 34.20 -10.09
CA LYS A 21 10.56 35.03 -11.26
C LYS A 21 10.02 34.11 -12.34
N ILE A 22 8.81 34.36 -12.84
CA ILE A 22 8.24 33.59 -13.94
C ILE A 22 8.79 34.08 -15.27
N ARG A 23 9.28 33.16 -16.10
CA ARG A 23 9.76 33.42 -17.45
C ARG A 23 8.89 32.67 -18.45
N LYS A 24 8.52 33.35 -19.53
CA LYS A 24 7.66 32.78 -20.62
C LYS A 24 6.34 32.14 -20.14
N GLY A 25 5.85 32.47 -18.94
CA GLY A 25 4.63 31.92 -18.38
C GLY A 25 4.69 30.44 -17.97
N THR A 26 5.81 29.75 -18.23
CA THR A 26 5.94 28.28 -18.05
C THR A 26 7.14 27.86 -17.22
N ASP A 27 8.07 28.75 -16.97
CA ASP A 27 9.31 28.45 -16.26
C ASP A 27 9.45 29.31 -15.00
N ALA A 28 9.70 28.68 -13.86
CA ALA A 28 9.94 29.33 -12.58
C ALA A 28 11.43 29.40 -12.30
N VAL A 29 11.95 30.60 -12.04
CA VAL A 29 13.39 30.85 -11.86
C VAL A 29 13.67 31.26 -10.42
N TYR A 30 14.48 30.46 -9.73
CA TYR A 30 14.83 30.57 -8.33
C TYR A 30 16.35 30.85 -8.13
N TYR A 31 16.73 31.19 -6.91
CA TYR A 31 18.12 31.02 -6.46
C TYR A 31 18.38 29.51 -6.28
N CYS A 32 19.56 29.05 -6.69
CA CYS A 32 19.89 27.64 -6.59
C CYS A 32 20.01 27.19 -5.13
N PRO A 33 19.28 26.13 -4.70
CA PRO A 33 19.36 25.65 -3.32
C PRO A 33 20.72 25.00 -3.00
N ILE A 34 21.43 24.55 -4.02
CA ILE A 34 22.73 23.85 -3.86
C ILE A 34 23.90 24.83 -3.82
N CYS A 35 24.11 25.61 -4.89
CA CYS A 35 25.29 26.54 -4.98
C CYS A 35 25.01 27.92 -4.40
N LYS A 36 23.76 28.23 -4.04
CA LYS A 36 23.34 29.53 -3.44
C LYS A 36 23.86 30.75 -4.18
N HIS A 37 24.02 30.64 -5.52
CA HIS A 37 24.53 31.73 -6.35
C HIS A 37 23.66 32.97 -6.19
N TYR A 38 24.27 34.15 -6.12
CA TYR A 38 23.64 35.45 -5.83
C TYR A 38 22.63 35.93 -6.88
N LYS A 39 22.63 35.34 -8.09
CA LYS A 39 21.59 35.56 -9.13
C LYS A 39 20.69 34.34 -9.25
N ARG A 40 19.45 34.57 -9.62
CA ARG A 40 18.49 33.50 -9.92
C ARG A 40 18.90 32.75 -11.19
N LYS A 41 19.49 31.58 -11.06
CA LYS A 41 20.05 30.77 -12.15
C LYS A 41 19.52 29.31 -12.11
N PHE A 42 18.61 29.00 -11.20
CA PHE A 42 17.96 27.71 -11.09
C PHE A 42 16.57 27.83 -11.71
N GLU A 43 16.36 27.14 -12.82
CA GLU A 43 15.15 27.17 -13.63
C GLU A 43 14.41 25.83 -13.52
N VAL A 44 13.08 25.88 -13.32
CA VAL A 44 12.21 24.72 -13.23
C VAL A 44 11.04 24.92 -14.18
N SER A 45 10.85 24.01 -15.13
CA SER A 45 9.72 24.04 -16.06
C SER A 45 8.44 23.57 -15.35
N LEU A 46 7.44 24.44 -15.30
CA LEU A 46 6.11 24.14 -14.72
C LEU A 46 5.27 23.20 -15.59
N ILE A 47 5.76 22.86 -16.80
CA ILE A 47 5.08 21.95 -17.72
C ILE A 47 5.69 20.56 -17.64
N THR A 48 7.01 20.45 -17.68
CA THR A 48 7.72 19.18 -17.85
C THR A 48 8.34 18.65 -16.56
N GLY A 49 8.50 19.51 -15.55
CA GLY A 49 9.24 19.20 -14.32
C GLY A 49 10.75 19.12 -14.50
N LYS A 50 11.28 19.41 -15.71
CA LYS A 50 12.73 19.53 -15.91
C LYS A 50 13.27 20.73 -15.17
N TYR A 51 14.45 20.57 -14.57
CA TYR A 51 15.10 21.66 -13.87
C TYR A 51 16.62 21.68 -14.16
N ASN A 52 17.20 22.87 -14.11
CA ASN A 52 18.63 23.07 -14.31
C ASN A 52 19.13 24.33 -13.60
N CYS A 53 20.28 24.22 -12.96
CA CYS A 53 21.04 25.38 -12.52
C CYS A 53 22.17 25.68 -13.52
N TRP A 54 22.13 26.85 -14.14
CA TRP A 54 23.09 27.27 -15.14
C TRP A 54 24.49 27.62 -14.57
N VAL A 55 24.70 27.48 -13.26
CA VAL A 55 26.00 27.75 -12.60
C VAL A 55 26.65 26.46 -12.12
N CYS A 56 25.94 25.63 -11.35
CA CYS A 56 26.54 24.42 -10.77
C CYS A 56 26.11 23.09 -11.45
N GLY A 57 25.28 23.16 -12.50
CA GLY A 57 24.81 21.96 -13.20
C GLY A 57 23.80 21.10 -12.43
N PHE A 58 23.33 21.55 -11.26
CA PHE A 58 22.27 20.82 -10.55
C PHE A 58 21.02 20.71 -11.42
N SER A 59 20.71 19.50 -11.90
CA SER A 59 19.68 19.29 -12.91
C SER A 59 18.95 17.95 -12.73
N GLY A 60 17.83 17.82 -13.43
CA GLY A 60 17.06 16.60 -13.52
C GLY A 60 15.83 16.77 -14.41
N THR A 61 15.09 15.67 -14.60
CA THR A 61 14.03 15.58 -15.61
C THR A 61 12.63 15.54 -15.01
N SER A 62 12.48 15.56 -13.68
CA SER A 62 11.16 15.47 -13.03
C SER A 62 11.10 16.18 -11.69
N TYR A 63 9.89 16.58 -11.30
CA TYR A 63 9.63 17.13 -9.96
C TYR A 63 9.98 16.15 -8.85
N LYS A 64 9.66 14.85 -9.03
CA LYS A 64 9.96 13.81 -8.04
C LYS A 64 11.47 13.78 -7.71
N THR A 65 12.32 13.80 -8.75
CA THR A 65 13.78 13.83 -8.54
C THR A 65 14.25 15.12 -7.90
N LEU A 66 13.60 16.26 -8.18
CA LEU A 66 13.90 17.54 -7.55
C LEU A 66 13.56 17.49 -6.06
N LEU A 67 12.33 17.08 -5.72
CA LEU A 67 11.85 17.00 -4.34
C LEU A 67 12.71 16.05 -3.51
N LYS A 68 13.07 14.87 -4.07
CA LYS A 68 13.95 13.89 -3.43
C LYS A 68 15.33 14.49 -3.11
N LYS A 69 15.94 15.16 -4.07
CA LYS A 69 17.26 15.82 -3.88
C LYS A 69 17.21 16.98 -2.88
N LEU A 70 16.04 17.56 -2.65
CA LEU A 70 15.83 18.64 -1.69
C LEU A 70 15.32 18.14 -0.33
N ASN A 71 15.17 16.82 -0.12
CA ASN A 71 14.59 16.20 1.08
C ASN A 71 13.23 16.83 1.45
N ALA A 72 12.39 17.07 0.44
CA ALA A 72 11.08 17.69 0.65
C ALA A 72 10.13 16.78 1.42
N PRO A 73 9.24 17.34 2.28
CA PRO A 73 8.24 16.57 3.00
C PRO A 73 7.31 15.78 2.07
N SER A 74 6.82 14.61 2.51
CA SER A 74 5.96 13.71 1.73
C SER A 74 4.74 14.39 1.13
N LYS A 75 4.11 15.34 1.85
CA LYS A 75 2.98 16.14 1.34
C LYS A 75 3.28 16.88 0.02
N CYS A 76 4.53 17.25 -0.23
CA CYS A 76 4.93 17.98 -1.45
C CYS A 76 4.95 17.07 -2.68
N TYR A 77 5.17 15.77 -2.49
CA TYR A 77 5.11 14.77 -3.58
C TYR A 77 3.69 14.54 -4.07
N ILE A 78 2.71 14.59 -3.17
CA ILE A 78 1.27 14.43 -3.46
C ILE A 78 0.83 15.52 -4.42
N SER A 79 1.06 16.78 -4.07
CA SER A 79 0.66 17.96 -4.85
C SER A 79 1.24 17.99 -6.27
N ILE A 80 2.43 17.40 -6.48
CA ILE A 80 3.14 17.38 -7.78
C ILE A 80 2.95 16.04 -8.51
N GLY A 81 2.78 14.93 -7.76
CA GLY A 81 2.60 13.58 -8.31
C GLY A 81 1.35 13.40 -9.16
N GLU A 82 0.24 14.00 -8.76
CA GLU A 82 -1.03 13.98 -9.52
C GLU A 82 -0.90 14.58 -10.92
N TYR A 83 -0.05 15.59 -11.08
CA TYR A 83 0.14 16.26 -12.36
C TYR A 83 0.75 15.39 -13.46
N LYS A 84 1.70 14.49 -13.14
CA LYS A 84 2.34 13.61 -14.14
C LYS A 84 1.42 12.51 -14.66
N LYS A 85 0.52 12.02 -13.81
CA LYS A 85 -0.42 10.94 -14.16
C LYS A 85 -1.47 11.38 -15.19
N VAL A 86 -1.95 12.61 -15.10
CA VAL A 86 -2.96 13.13 -16.02
C VAL A 86 -2.41 13.29 -17.47
N LYS A 87 -1.10 13.54 -17.65
CA LYS A 87 -0.52 13.73 -18.99
C LYS A 87 -0.03 12.45 -19.67
N GLN A 88 0.37 11.42 -18.92
CA GLN A 88 0.90 10.18 -19.49
C GLN A 88 -0.15 9.10 -19.76
N ASN A 89 -1.36 9.21 -19.20
CA ASN A 89 -2.44 8.24 -19.37
C ASN A 89 -3.70 8.86 -19.99
N LYS A 90 -3.60 9.38 -21.21
CA LYS A 90 -4.80 9.70 -21.99
C LYS A 90 -5.65 8.46 -22.31
N ASP A 91 -5.08 7.25 -22.21
CA ASP A 91 -5.77 5.98 -22.44
C ASP A 91 -6.28 5.29 -21.16
N LEU A 92 -6.05 5.89 -19.98
CA LEU A 92 -6.55 5.43 -18.69
C LEU A 92 -7.29 6.56 -17.95
N LEU A 93 -8.04 7.39 -18.71
CA LEU A 93 -9.17 8.14 -18.17
C LEU A 93 -10.32 7.15 -17.91
N ILE A 94 -10.12 6.21 -17.01
CA ILE A 94 -11.20 5.80 -16.12
C ILE A 94 -11.53 7.09 -15.37
N SER A 95 -12.66 7.68 -15.70
CA SER A 95 -13.24 8.80 -14.97
C SER A 95 -13.09 8.54 -13.47
N PHE A 96 -12.13 9.20 -12.85
CA PHE A 96 -12.16 9.40 -11.42
C PHE A 96 -13.18 10.53 -11.22
N GLU A 97 -14.44 10.20 -11.38
CA GLU A 97 -15.48 10.89 -10.66
C GLU A 97 -15.05 10.72 -9.20
N GLU A 98 -14.70 11.80 -8.54
CA GLU A 98 -14.73 11.92 -7.10
C GLU A 98 -16.19 11.66 -6.74
N GLU A 99 -16.59 10.41 -6.66
CA GLU A 99 -17.68 10.05 -5.79
C GLU A 99 -17.21 10.54 -4.42
N GLU A 100 -17.85 11.59 -3.91
CA GLU A 100 -17.81 11.89 -2.49
C GLU A 100 -18.10 10.55 -1.80
N GLU A 101 -17.04 9.87 -1.31
CA GLU A 101 -17.20 8.64 -0.57
C GLU A 101 -18.06 9.03 0.62
N LYS A 102 -19.35 8.75 0.55
CA LYS A 102 -20.22 8.81 1.71
C LYS A 102 -19.50 7.95 2.75
N VAL A 103 -19.07 8.56 3.83
CA VAL A 103 -18.38 7.85 4.92
C VAL A 103 -19.38 6.86 5.47
N GLU A 104 -19.40 5.65 4.91
CA GLU A 104 -20.20 4.56 5.44
C GLU A 104 -19.53 4.09 6.73
N ILE A 105 -20.22 4.30 7.84
CA ILE A 105 -19.75 3.81 9.14
C ILE A 105 -19.98 2.30 9.17
N HIS A 106 -18.91 1.55 9.22
CA HIS A 106 -18.91 0.10 9.32
C HIS A 106 -18.83 -0.36 10.77
N TYR A 107 -19.46 -1.47 11.07
CA TYR A 107 -19.50 -2.04 12.42
C TYR A 107 -19.09 -3.51 12.42
N LEU A 108 -18.44 -3.96 13.49
CA LEU A 108 -18.26 -5.37 13.76
C LEU A 108 -19.63 -6.03 14.03
N PRO A 109 -19.74 -7.36 13.84
CA PRO A 109 -20.97 -8.10 14.21
C PRO A 109 -21.40 -7.77 15.63
N LYS A 110 -22.70 -7.70 15.88
CA LYS A 110 -23.24 -7.46 17.23
C LYS A 110 -22.77 -8.49 18.23
N GLU A 111 -22.57 -9.71 17.76
CA GLU A 111 -22.14 -10.89 18.52
C GLU A 111 -20.62 -10.98 18.67
N TYR A 112 -19.87 -10.00 18.16
CA TYR A 112 -18.42 -9.97 18.27
C TYR A 112 -17.98 -9.82 19.71
N LYS A 113 -17.10 -10.75 20.15
CA LYS A 113 -16.45 -10.73 21.47
C LYS A 113 -14.94 -10.64 21.27
N PRO A 114 -14.27 -9.63 21.86
CA PRO A 114 -12.83 -9.48 21.71
C PRO A 114 -12.07 -10.58 22.47
N MET A 115 -11.08 -11.22 21.82
CA MET A 115 -10.31 -12.29 22.45
C MET A 115 -9.25 -11.83 23.45
N TYR A 116 -8.95 -10.54 23.52
CA TYR A 116 -8.08 -10.01 24.56
C TYR A 116 -8.77 -9.96 25.94
N GLN A 117 -10.09 -10.11 25.99
CA GLN A 117 -10.87 -10.29 27.22
C GLN A 117 -11.05 -11.78 27.48
N PRO A 118 -10.44 -12.34 28.55
CA PRO A 118 -10.59 -13.75 28.87
C PRO A 118 -12.05 -14.14 29.11
N SER A 119 -12.45 -15.29 28.62
CA SER A 119 -13.80 -15.85 28.80
C SER A 119 -13.73 -17.33 29.19
N ASN A 120 -14.72 -17.79 29.95
CA ASN A 120 -14.90 -19.21 30.31
C ASN A 120 -15.69 -20.01 29.26
N GLU A 121 -16.15 -19.34 28.18
CA GLU A 121 -16.90 -19.98 27.10
C GLU A 121 -16.07 -21.06 26.37
N LEU A 122 -16.72 -22.12 25.95
CA LEU A 122 -16.09 -23.23 25.24
C LEU A 122 -15.51 -22.74 23.91
N GLU A 123 -16.27 -21.92 23.20
CA GLU A 123 -15.90 -21.31 21.92
C GLU A 123 -14.66 -20.43 22.04
N TYR A 124 -14.53 -19.66 23.13
CA TYR A 124 -13.32 -18.88 23.41
C TYR A 124 -12.08 -19.78 23.50
N ARG A 125 -12.18 -20.88 24.25
CA ARG A 125 -11.06 -21.81 24.44
C ARG A 125 -10.66 -22.45 23.12
N HIS A 126 -11.65 -22.91 22.32
CA HIS A 126 -11.39 -23.51 21.01
C HIS A 126 -10.78 -22.51 20.04
N ALA A 127 -11.31 -21.28 19.96
CA ALA A 127 -10.74 -20.22 19.16
C ALA A 127 -9.30 -19.89 19.58
N LEU A 128 -9.03 -19.85 20.89
CA LEU A 128 -7.66 -19.59 21.41
C LEU A 128 -6.70 -20.72 21.03
N VAL A 129 -7.12 -21.98 21.14
CA VAL A 129 -6.31 -23.14 20.71
C VAL A 129 -6.02 -23.04 19.21
N TYR A 130 -7.06 -22.73 18.40
CA TYR A 130 -6.90 -22.57 16.97
C TYR A 130 -5.86 -21.49 16.60
N LEU A 131 -5.92 -20.31 17.26
CA LEU A 131 -4.96 -19.23 17.03
C LEU A 131 -3.54 -19.62 17.44
N LYS A 132 -3.40 -20.28 18.60
CA LYS A 132 -2.09 -20.79 19.06
C LYS A 132 -1.49 -21.80 18.09
N ASN A 133 -2.28 -22.72 17.56
CA ASN A 133 -1.84 -23.72 16.59
C ASN A 133 -1.39 -23.08 15.26
N ARG A 134 -1.82 -21.83 14.98
CA ARG A 134 -1.37 -21.00 13.86
C ARG A 134 -0.20 -20.07 14.21
N GLY A 135 0.39 -20.23 15.40
CA GLY A 135 1.53 -19.43 15.83
C GLY A 135 1.20 -18.01 16.26
N LEU A 136 -0.10 -17.65 16.43
CA LEU A 136 -0.46 -16.32 16.90
C LEU A 136 -0.25 -16.21 18.41
N THR A 137 0.28 -15.06 18.80
CA THR A 137 0.56 -14.70 20.20
C THR A 137 -0.59 -13.86 20.79
N LYS A 138 -0.55 -13.64 22.09
CA LYS A 138 -1.46 -12.68 22.76
C LYS A 138 -1.27 -11.25 22.22
N SER A 139 -0.04 -10.88 21.88
CA SER A 139 0.27 -9.57 21.30
C SER A 139 -0.38 -9.40 19.92
N ASP A 140 -0.37 -10.45 19.09
CA ASP A 140 -1.05 -10.44 17.79
C ASP A 140 -2.57 -10.28 17.97
N ILE A 141 -3.17 -11.02 18.91
CA ILE A 141 -4.61 -10.92 19.22
C ILE A 141 -5.00 -9.48 19.58
N LEU A 142 -4.20 -8.83 20.41
CA LEU A 142 -4.44 -7.44 20.82
C LEU A 142 -4.20 -6.47 19.67
N ARG A 143 -3.06 -6.59 18.97
CA ARG A 143 -2.66 -5.68 17.89
C ARG A 143 -3.68 -5.63 16.76
N TYR A 144 -4.23 -6.79 16.37
CA TYR A 144 -5.19 -6.89 15.29
C TYR A 144 -6.65 -6.89 15.77
N ASN A 145 -6.89 -6.63 17.06
CA ASN A 145 -8.23 -6.64 17.66
C ASN A 145 -9.03 -7.90 17.25
N ILE A 146 -8.39 -9.09 17.38
CA ILE A 146 -9.01 -10.35 16.99
C ILE A 146 -10.10 -10.70 17.99
N GLY A 147 -11.25 -11.12 17.46
CA GLY A 147 -12.38 -11.57 18.28
C GLY A 147 -13.01 -12.88 17.75
N TYR A 148 -14.13 -13.27 18.33
CA TYR A 148 -14.88 -14.44 17.93
C TYR A 148 -16.38 -14.19 18.11
N CYS A 149 -17.21 -15.03 17.48
CA CYS A 149 -18.65 -14.99 17.62
C CYS A 149 -19.15 -16.39 18.04
N THR A 150 -20.10 -16.42 18.98
CA THR A 150 -20.75 -17.65 19.50
C THR A 150 -22.12 -17.92 18.87
N GLU A 151 -22.67 -16.93 18.19
CA GLU A 151 -24.02 -16.99 17.57
C GLU A 151 -24.07 -16.15 16.28
N GLY A 152 -25.23 -16.09 15.65
CA GLY A 152 -25.45 -15.30 14.43
C GLY A 152 -24.77 -15.88 13.18
N GLN A 153 -24.64 -15.03 12.16
CA GLN A 153 -24.06 -15.37 10.87
C GLN A 153 -22.60 -15.84 10.98
N TYR A 154 -21.88 -15.30 11.95
CA TYR A 154 -20.45 -15.56 12.16
C TYR A 154 -20.19 -16.53 13.32
N LYS A 155 -21.20 -17.31 13.72
CA LYS A 155 -21.09 -18.33 14.77
C LYS A 155 -19.89 -19.24 14.53
N ASN A 156 -19.17 -19.57 15.61
CA ASN A 156 -18.00 -20.45 15.62
C ASN A 156 -16.87 -19.97 14.70
N ARG A 157 -16.71 -18.65 14.57
CA ARG A 157 -15.68 -18.04 13.73
C ARG A 157 -14.85 -17.05 14.50
N ILE A 158 -13.56 -17.02 14.17
CA ILE A 158 -12.63 -15.96 14.55
C ILE A 158 -12.84 -14.81 13.57
N VAL A 159 -13.07 -13.63 14.10
CA VAL A 159 -13.23 -12.38 13.35
C VAL A 159 -11.93 -11.62 13.38
N VAL A 160 -11.40 -11.29 12.21
CA VAL A 160 -10.20 -10.46 12.06
C VAL A 160 -10.60 -9.16 11.37
N PRO A 161 -10.70 -8.05 12.13
CA PRO A 161 -11.02 -6.74 11.59
C PRO A 161 -9.82 -6.08 10.92
N SER A 162 -10.12 -5.18 10.00
CA SER A 162 -9.18 -4.28 9.35
C SER A 162 -9.66 -2.85 9.53
N TYR A 163 -8.74 -1.93 9.80
CA TYR A 163 -9.03 -0.52 10.05
C TYR A 163 -8.27 0.36 9.06
N ASP A 164 -8.86 1.49 8.69
CA ASP A 164 -8.21 2.52 7.89
C ASP A 164 -7.18 3.33 8.70
N CYS A 165 -6.50 4.26 8.07
CA CYS A 165 -5.50 5.12 8.70
C CYS A 165 -6.06 6.02 9.82
N ASN A 166 -7.38 6.23 9.87
CA ASN A 166 -8.07 7.01 10.91
C ASN A 166 -8.61 6.13 12.05
N GLY A 167 -8.42 4.81 11.99
CA GLY A 167 -8.93 3.86 12.97
C GLY A 167 -10.40 3.46 12.76
N ASN A 168 -11.01 3.81 11.62
CA ASN A 168 -12.35 3.35 11.30
C ASN A 168 -12.30 1.93 10.73
N LEU A 169 -13.28 1.09 11.12
CA LEU A 169 -13.42 -0.24 10.53
C LEU A 169 -13.66 -0.10 9.02
N ASN A 170 -12.81 -0.70 8.20
CA ASN A 170 -12.98 -0.69 6.74
C ASN A 170 -13.35 -2.07 6.17
N PHE A 171 -13.00 -3.16 6.87
CA PHE A 171 -13.34 -4.53 6.47
C PHE A 171 -13.23 -5.48 7.67
N PHE A 172 -13.80 -6.67 7.56
CA PHE A 172 -13.43 -7.81 8.37
C PHE A 172 -13.71 -9.12 7.64
N THR A 173 -13.01 -10.17 8.04
CA THR A 173 -13.31 -11.53 7.63
C THR A 173 -13.43 -12.43 8.85
N ALA A 174 -14.20 -13.49 8.72
CA ALA A 174 -14.46 -14.44 9.79
C ALA A 174 -14.12 -15.87 9.34
N ARG A 175 -13.22 -16.54 10.07
CA ARG A 175 -12.73 -17.89 9.77
C ARG A 175 -13.25 -18.89 10.79
N SER A 176 -13.84 -20.01 10.33
CA SER A 176 -14.22 -21.11 11.21
C SER A 176 -13.00 -21.66 11.96
N PHE A 177 -13.12 -21.83 13.26
CA PHE A 177 -12.13 -22.52 14.08
C PHE A 177 -12.46 -24.01 14.31
N TYR A 178 -13.55 -24.48 13.72
CA TYR A 178 -13.86 -25.89 13.61
C TYR A 178 -13.68 -26.37 12.17
N GLU A 179 -13.34 -27.64 12.00
CA GLU A 179 -13.46 -28.29 10.71
C GLU A 179 -14.95 -28.36 10.34
N THR A 180 -15.27 -27.82 9.18
CA THR A 180 -16.67 -27.72 8.73
C THR A 180 -16.76 -28.00 7.23
N LYS A 181 -17.87 -28.59 6.81
CA LYS A 181 -18.24 -28.75 5.39
C LYS A 181 -18.73 -27.42 4.78
N SER A 182 -19.00 -26.40 5.59
CA SER A 182 -19.39 -25.06 5.16
C SER A 182 -18.18 -24.20 4.76
N LEU A 183 -18.46 -22.99 4.27
CA LEU A 183 -17.39 -22.05 3.88
C LEU A 183 -16.40 -21.80 5.03
N LYS A 184 -15.12 -22.05 4.76
CA LYS A 184 -14.02 -21.83 5.69
C LYS A 184 -13.91 -20.36 6.12
N TYR A 185 -14.11 -19.46 5.17
CA TYR A 185 -14.14 -18.01 5.37
C TYR A 185 -15.51 -17.42 5.02
N VAL A 186 -15.95 -16.45 5.80
CA VAL A 186 -17.09 -15.58 5.51
C VAL A 186 -16.65 -14.16 5.78
N SER A 187 -16.67 -13.31 4.76
CA SER A 187 -16.34 -11.89 4.90
C SER A 187 -17.60 -11.06 5.13
N CYS A 188 -17.43 -9.85 5.64
CA CYS A 188 -18.50 -8.83 5.60
C CYS A 188 -18.87 -8.52 4.15
N ASN A 189 -20.01 -7.87 3.96
CA ASN A 189 -20.50 -7.42 2.65
C ASN A 189 -20.02 -5.99 2.30
N TYR A 190 -18.99 -5.48 3.00
CA TYR A 190 -18.41 -4.16 2.73
C TYR A 190 -17.54 -4.20 1.47
N SER A 191 -17.31 -3.02 0.88
CA SER A 191 -16.45 -2.88 -0.28
C SER A 191 -15.04 -3.39 0.02
N LYS A 192 -14.46 -4.13 -0.94
CA LYS A 192 -13.03 -4.50 -0.91
C LYS A 192 -12.10 -3.43 -1.50
N ASN A 193 -12.66 -2.26 -1.88
CA ASN A 193 -11.83 -1.14 -2.33
C ASN A 193 -11.19 -0.41 -1.14
N ILE A 194 -10.37 -1.12 -0.40
CA ILE A 194 -9.70 -0.68 0.82
C ILE A 194 -8.20 -0.96 0.77
N VAL A 195 -7.46 -0.44 1.74
CA VAL A 195 -6.13 -0.94 2.12
C VAL A 195 -6.30 -1.81 3.35
N GLY A 196 -5.90 -3.08 3.25
CA GLY A 196 -5.97 -4.02 4.37
C GLY A 196 -5.00 -3.62 5.48
N PHE A 197 -5.45 -3.60 6.73
CA PHE A 197 -4.65 -3.23 7.91
C PHE A 197 -3.98 -1.86 7.83
N GLU A 198 -4.56 -0.91 7.08
CA GLU A 198 -3.95 0.39 6.75
C GLU A 198 -3.41 1.12 7.99
N MET A 199 -4.11 1.07 9.13
CA MET A 199 -3.68 1.68 10.39
C MET A 199 -2.31 1.17 10.89
N LEU A 200 -1.89 -0.03 10.46
CA LEU A 200 -0.65 -0.69 10.89
C LEU A 200 0.46 -0.58 9.84
N ILE A 201 0.22 0.07 8.70
CA ILE A 201 1.13 0.12 7.56
C ILE A 201 1.96 1.40 7.56
N ASN A 202 3.27 1.22 7.41
CA ASN A 202 4.22 2.30 7.14
C ASN A 202 4.62 2.26 5.67
N PHE A 203 4.19 3.24 4.89
CA PHE A 203 4.50 3.30 3.45
C PHE A 203 5.95 3.75 3.14
N ASP A 204 6.70 4.21 4.15
CA ASP A 204 8.12 4.55 4.00
C ASP A 204 9.05 3.31 4.11
N GLU A 205 8.48 2.14 4.45
CA GLU A 205 9.19 0.87 4.62
C GLU A 205 8.75 -0.15 3.55
N PRO A 206 9.54 -1.21 3.28
CA PRO A 206 9.13 -2.29 2.40
C PRO A 206 7.78 -2.89 2.81
N ILE A 207 6.89 -3.09 1.83
CA ILE A 207 5.54 -3.61 2.06
C ILE A 207 5.45 -5.04 1.49
N THR A 208 4.84 -5.94 2.24
CA THR A 208 4.51 -7.29 1.75
C THR A 208 3.02 -7.40 1.47
N LEU A 209 2.64 -7.89 0.29
CA LEU A 209 1.25 -8.16 -0.09
C LEU A 209 0.98 -9.66 0.00
N VAL A 210 -0.10 -10.04 0.68
CA VAL A 210 -0.55 -11.44 0.85
C VAL A 210 -2.05 -11.56 0.59
N GLU A 211 -2.55 -12.78 0.40
CA GLU A 211 -3.98 -12.96 0.13
C GLU A 211 -4.85 -12.73 1.37
N GLY A 212 -4.49 -13.32 2.48
CA GLY A 212 -5.32 -13.40 3.67
C GLY A 212 -4.78 -12.70 4.91
N PRO A 213 -5.65 -12.38 5.88
CA PRO A 213 -5.23 -11.70 7.10
C PRO A 213 -4.35 -12.58 8.00
N PHE A 214 -4.52 -13.91 8.00
CA PHE A 214 -3.68 -14.79 8.81
C PHE A 214 -2.25 -14.84 8.28
N ASP A 215 -2.08 -14.76 6.96
CA ASP A 215 -0.77 -14.71 6.33
C ASP A 215 -0.08 -13.37 6.62
N ALA A 216 -0.85 -12.26 6.57
CA ALA A 216 -0.36 -10.96 6.97
C ALA A 216 0.10 -10.92 8.44
N ILE A 217 -0.67 -11.54 9.35
CA ILE A 217 -0.29 -11.63 10.76
C ILE A 217 0.96 -12.52 10.93
N ALA A 218 1.10 -13.60 10.15
CA ALA A 218 2.26 -14.48 10.20
C ALA A 218 3.54 -13.79 9.71
N VAL A 219 3.44 -12.92 8.69
CA VAL A 219 4.55 -12.08 8.20
C VAL A 219 4.97 -11.02 9.24
N ARG A 220 4.06 -10.59 10.10
CA ARG A 220 4.20 -9.68 11.26
C ARG A 220 4.57 -8.23 10.97
N THR A 221 5.36 -7.96 9.95
CA THR A 221 5.88 -6.61 9.68
C THR A 221 5.34 -6.09 8.36
N ASN A 222 4.77 -4.87 8.41
CA ASN A 222 4.39 -4.05 7.26
C ASN A 222 3.72 -4.85 6.12
N CYS A 223 2.68 -5.64 6.48
CA CYS A 223 2.06 -6.58 5.57
C CYS A 223 0.58 -6.25 5.35
N ILE A 224 0.19 -6.18 4.08
CA ILE A 224 -1.17 -5.83 3.63
C ILE A 224 -1.88 -7.09 3.13
N PRO A 225 -2.97 -7.55 3.77
CA PRO A 225 -3.84 -8.55 3.21
C PRO A 225 -4.72 -7.94 2.12
N LEU A 226 -4.77 -8.61 0.96
CA LEU A 226 -5.60 -8.18 -0.16
C LEU A 226 -7.08 -8.59 0.01
N PHE A 227 -7.37 -9.49 0.95
CA PHE A 227 -8.69 -10.14 1.11
C PHE A 227 -9.18 -10.78 -0.20
N GLY A 228 -8.25 -11.24 -1.02
CA GLY A 228 -8.40 -11.84 -2.34
C GLY A 228 -7.08 -11.80 -3.10
N LYS A 229 -7.14 -11.91 -4.43
CA LYS A 229 -5.94 -12.06 -5.29
C LYS A 229 -5.56 -10.78 -6.04
N THR A 230 -6.28 -9.67 -5.86
CA THR A 230 -6.10 -8.44 -6.64
C THR A 230 -5.86 -7.22 -5.77
N ILE A 231 -5.06 -6.30 -6.25
CA ILE A 231 -4.85 -5.00 -5.59
C ILE A 231 -6.08 -4.11 -5.81
N SER A 232 -6.66 -3.57 -4.73
CA SER A 232 -7.75 -2.60 -4.79
C SER A 232 -7.32 -1.29 -5.47
N LYS A 233 -8.31 -0.53 -5.97
CA LYS A 233 -8.05 0.81 -6.54
C LYS A 233 -7.42 1.72 -5.49
N LYS A 234 -7.92 1.69 -4.25
CA LYS A 234 -7.40 2.50 -3.14
C LYS A 234 -5.96 2.15 -2.80
N LEU A 235 -5.62 0.84 -2.74
CA LEU A 235 -4.24 0.41 -2.51
C LEU A 235 -3.31 0.82 -3.66
N LYS A 236 -3.75 0.68 -4.93
CA LYS A 236 -2.98 1.18 -6.09
C LYS A 236 -2.66 2.66 -5.96
N MET A 237 -3.65 3.47 -5.57
CA MET A 237 -3.47 4.91 -5.37
C MET A 237 -2.45 5.19 -4.27
N LYS A 238 -2.56 4.51 -3.12
CA LYS A 238 -1.61 4.66 -2.01
C LYS A 238 -0.18 4.28 -2.42
N LEU A 239 0.02 3.13 -3.08
CA LEU A 239 1.35 2.71 -3.57
C LEU A 239 1.96 3.69 -4.58
N LEU A 240 1.12 4.42 -5.32
CA LEU A 240 1.58 5.44 -6.26
C LEU A 240 1.80 6.82 -5.61
N GLU A 241 1.10 7.10 -4.52
CA GLU A 241 1.18 8.34 -3.74
C GLU A 241 2.48 8.38 -2.92
N TYR A 242 2.79 7.26 -2.25
CA TYR A 242 3.98 7.10 -1.44
C TYR A 242 5.17 6.58 -2.27
N ASP A 243 6.39 6.98 -1.93
CA ASP A 243 7.62 6.46 -2.57
C ASP A 243 8.04 5.14 -1.89
N VAL A 244 7.18 4.13 -2.01
CA VAL A 244 7.37 2.82 -1.36
C VAL A 244 8.69 2.22 -1.82
N PRO A 245 9.64 1.90 -0.90
CA PRO A 245 10.98 1.47 -1.30
C PRO A 245 11.00 0.10 -1.97
N MET A 246 10.06 -0.79 -1.60
CA MET A 246 9.97 -2.15 -2.14
C MET A 246 8.59 -2.74 -1.86
N VAL A 247 8.05 -3.50 -2.81
CA VAL A 247 6.85 -4.31 -2.60
C VAL A 247 7.19 -5.78 -2.81
N ASN A 248 6.96 -6.61 -1.79
CA ASN A 248 7.07 -8.06 -1.88
C ASN A 248 5.69 -8.64 -2.19
N VAL A 249 5.52 -9.32 -3.31
CA VAL A 249 4.28 -10.00 -3.69
C VAL A 249 4.40 -11.47 -3.29
N LEU A 250 3.60 -11.88 -2.33
CA LEU A 250 3.64 -13.18 -1.67
C LEU A 250 2.22 -13.77 -1.63
N LEU A 251 1.67 -14.10 -2.79
CA LEU A 251 0.37 -14.73 -2.92
C LEU A 251 0.52 -16.26 -3.02
N ASP A 252 -0.60 -16.96 -2.86
CA ASP A 252 -0.63 -18.43 -2.97
C ASP A 252 -0.24 -18.88 -4.39
N ASN A 253 0.30 -20.09 -4.53
CA ASN A 253 0.82 -20.58 -5.81
C ASN A 253 -0.25 -20.66 -6.92
N ASP A 254 -1.52 -20.83 -6.56
CA ASP A 254 -2.65 -20.82 -7.49
C ASP A 254 -3.05 -19.40 -7.97
N ALA A 255 -2.39 -18.37 -7.43
CA ALA A 255 -2.59 -16.97 -7.80
C ALA A 255 -1.41 -16.38 -8.61
N LEU A 256 -0.60 -17.23 -9.28
CA LEU A 256 0.60 -16.78 -9.99
C LEU A 256 0.28 -15.75 -11.09
N GLU A 257 -0.79 -15.95 -11.86
CA GLU A 257 -1.23 -14.98 -12.87
C GLU A 257 -1.58 -13.61 -12.27
N ASP A 258 -2.26 -13.61 -11.12
CA ASP A 258 -2.62 -12.39 -10.41
C ASP A 258 -1.38 -11.71 -9.82
N SER A 259 -0.45 -12.49 -9.28
CA SER A 259 0.85 -12.00 -8.81
C SER A 259 1.64 -11.32 -9.91
N ILE A 260 1.67 -11.89 -11.12
CA ILE A 260 2.34 -11.30 -12.29
C ILE A 260 1.67 -9.98 -12.71
N LYS A 261 0.32 -9.91 -12.72
CA LYS A 261 -0.41 -8.66 -12.99
C LYS A 261 -0.08 -7.56 -11.98
N ILE A 262 0.11 -7.94 -10.70
CA ILE A 262 0.54 -7.03 -9.65
C ILE A 262 1.96 -6.54 -9.91
N CYS A 263 2.90 -7.45 -10.19
CA CYS A 263 4.29 -7.09 -10.50
C CYS A 263 4.37 -6.19 -11.73
N GLU A 264 3.61 -6.48 -12.78
CA GLU A 264 3.55 -5.64 -13.99
C GLU A 264 3.05 -4.23 -13.68
N PHE A 265 1.98 -4.11 -12.87
CA PHE A 265 1.50 -2.81 -12.44
C PHE A 265 2.58 -2.02 -11.67
N LEU A 266 3.27 -2.66 -10.72
CA LEU A 266 4.30 -2.03 -9.90
C LEU A 266 5.50 -1.60 -10.74
N THR A 267 6.03 -2.50 -11.57
CA THR A 267 7.18 -2.23 -12.46
C THR A 267 6.86 -1.12 -13.47
N LYS A 268 5.65 -1.10 -14.04
CA LYS A 268 5.20 -0.02 -14.94
C LYS A 268 5.22 1.37 -14.28
N HIS A 269 5.12 1.40 -12.96
CA HIS A 269 5.13 2.64 -12.17
C HIS A 269 6.44 2.89 -11.41
N ASP A 270 7.53 2.22 -11.82
CA ASP A 270 8.87 2.36 -11.23
C ASP A 270 8.91 2.02 -9.72
N ILE A 271 7.99 1.16 -9.23
CA ILE A 271 8.00 0.65 -7.87
C ILE A 271 8.79 -0.66 -7.85
N PRO A 272 9.90 -0.74 -7.09
CA PRO A 272 10.67 -1.96 -6.97
C PRO A 272 9.82 -3.10 -6.42
N VAL A 273 9.89 -4.30 -7.04
CA VAL A 273 9.03 -5.43 -6.66
C VAL A 273 9.80 -6.74 -6.64
N LYS A 274 9.49 -7.58 -5.66
CA LYS A 274 9.90 -8.99 -5.58
C LYS A 274 8.67 -9.88 -5.76
N LEU A 275 8.78 -10.90 -6.59
CA LEU A 275 7.79 -11.98 -6.69
C LEU A 275 8.30 -13.17 -5.88
N VAL A 276 7.77 -13.34 -4.68
CA VAL A 276 8.17 -14.40 -3.76
C VAL A 276 7.27 -15.62 -3.95
N GLN A 277 7.84 -16.73 -4.36
CA GLN A 277 7.13 -18.01 -4.53
C GLN A 277 7.39 -18.89 -3.29
N LEU A 278 6.32 -19.38 -2.69
CA LEU A 278 6.39 -20.27 -1.55
C LEU A 278 6.45 -21.74 -2.03
N ASP A 279 7.23 -22.57 -1.34
CA ASP A 279 7.34 -24.02 -1.62
C ASP A 279 6.07 -24.78 -1.18
N GLY A 280 4.90 -24.39 -1.73
CA GLY A 280 3.63 -25.11 -1.58
C GLY A 280 2.92 -24.95 -0.23
N LYS A 281 3.35 -24.05 0.66
CA LYS A 281 2.71 -23.78 1.96
C LYS A 281 2.56 -22.30 2.20
N ASP A 282 1.42 -21.90 2.80
CA ASP A 282 1.12 -20.51 3.13
C ASP A 282 2.08 -19.95 4.21
N PRO A 283 2.31 -18.63 4.28
CA PRO A 283 3.12 -17.98 5.32
C PRO A 283 2.70 -18.36 6.74
N SER A 284 1.40 -18.52 6.96
CA SER A 284 0.84 -18.94 8.25
C SER A 284 1.21 -20.38 8.67
N VAL A 285 1.73 -21.19 7.76
CA VAL A 285 2.19 -22.57 8.00
C VAL A 285 3.70 -22.63 8.14
N ILE A 286 4.45 -21.92 7.28
CA ILE A 286 5.93 -21.96 7.29
C ILE A 286 6.54 -21.08 8.39
N GLY A 287 5.81 -20.09 8.89
CA GLY A 287 6.20 -19.21 9.97
C GLY A 287 7.05 -18.01 9.55
N PHE A 288 7.20 -17.08 10.48
CA PHE A 288 7.83 -15.77 10.27
C PHE A 288 9.27 -15.85 9.73
N GLU A 289 10.15 -16.55 10.43
CA GLU A 289 11.59 -16.57 10.10
C GLU A 289 11.84 -17.11 8.69
N LYS A 290 11.22 -18.23 8.35
CA LYS A 290 11.40 -18.84 7.04
C LYS A 290 10.78 -18.01 5.92
N THR A 291 9.64 -17.36 6.16
CA THR A 291 9.04 -16.44 5.19
C THR A 291 9.99 -15.29 4.87
N TRP A 292 10.61 -14.69 5.88
CA TRP A 292 11.57 -13.60 5.68
C TRP A 292 12.85 -14.05 4.99
N GLN A 293 13.38 -15.22 5.31
CA GLN A 293 14.52 -15.79 4.58
C GLN A 293 14.22 -15.94 3.09
N MET A 294 12.99 -16.34 2.73
CA MET A 294 12.57 -16.45 1.33
C MET A 294 12.44 -15.08 0.66
N ILE A 295 11.86 -14.09 1.35
CA ILE A 295 11.77 -12.70 0.86
C ILE A 295 13.17 -12.12 0.61
N ASP A 296 14.09 -12.31 1.53
CA ASP A 296 15.46 -11.79 1.42
C ASP A 296 16.24 -12.47 0.28
N ALA A 297 16.07 -13.77 0.11
CA ALA A 297 16.72 -14.55 -0.94
C ALA A 297 16.13 -14.30 -2.34
N THR A 298 14.98 -13.63 -2.46
CA THR A 298 14.33 -13.37 -3.74
C THR A 298 14.84 -12.07 -4.37
N ASP A 299 15.28 -12.14 -5.62
CA ASP A 299 15.69 -10.98 -6.40
C ASP A 299 14.51 -10.15 -6.88
N THR A 300 14.76 -8.87 -7.13
CA THR A 300 13.76 -7.98 -7.76
C THR A 300 13.38 -8.46 -9.15
N VAL A 301 12.15 -8.17 -9.53
CA VAL A 301 11.61 -8.51 -10.85
C VAL A 301 11.64 -7.27 -11.73
N ASP A 302 12.25 -7.39 -12.89
CA ASP A 302 12.22 -6.40 -13.95
C ASP A 302 11.18 -6.75 -15.05
N PHE A 303 11.02 -5.88 -16.02
CA PHE A 303 10.07 -6.08 -17.10
C PHE A 303 10.41 -7.32 -17.96
N GLU A 304 11.69 -7.62 -18.16
CA GLU A 304 12.13 -8.78 -18.94
C GLU A 304 11.75 -10.10 -18.24
N LYS A 305 11.97 -10.17 -16.92
CA LYS A 305 11.58 -11.33 -16.10
C LYS A 305 10.06 -11.54 -16.08
N ILE A 306 9.27 -10.44 -16.05
CA ILE A 306 7.80 -10.51 -16.15
C ILE A 306 7.37 -11.10 -17.50
N LEU A 307 7.97 -10.66 -18.61
CA LEU A 307 7.66 -11.21 -19.93
C LEU A 307 7.97 -12.70 -20.02
N LYS A 308 9.13 -13.14 -19.51
CA LYS A 308 9.48 -14.56 -19.46
C LYS A 308 8.47 -15.38 -18.66
N LEU A 309 8.01 -14.88 -17.52
CA LEU A 309 6.99 -15.56 -16.71
C LEU A 309 5.66 -15.69 -17.44
N LYS A 310 5.24 -14.67 -18.21
CA LYS A 310 4.00 -14.71 -19.03
C LYS A 310 4.04 -15.70 -20.18
N ILE A 311 5.22 -16.06 -20.66
CA ILE A 311 5.37 -17.04 -21.76
C ILE A 311 5.26 -18.48 -21.22
N ILE A 312 5.56 -18.69 -19.95
CA ILE A 312 5.59 -20.02 -19.32
C ILE A 312 4.22 -20.44 -18.79
N ILE A 313 3.29 -19.48 -18.57
CA ILE A 313 1.91 -19.72 -18.14
C ILE A 313 0.99 -19.74 -19.35
#